data_ff38c1229f36a30ad085a92d9d7950a4
#
_entry.id   ff38c1229f36a30ad085a92d9d7950a4
#
_cell.length_a   1.000
_cell.length_b   1.000
_cell.length_c   1.000
_cell.angle_alpha   90.00
_cell.angle_beta   90.00
_cell.angle_gamma   90.00
#
_symmetry.space_group_name_H-M   'P 1'
#
loop_
_entity.id
_entity.type
_entity.pdbx_description
1 polymer ?
#
loop_
_entity_poly.entity_id
_entity_poly.type
_entity_poly.pdbx_seq_one_letter_code
_entity_poly.pdbx_strand_id
1 'polypeptide(L)'
;TERTSETWFVEGPSHPYYPMCREAGRGANKESCIKVMRAMQGWSSLDRLSELDLPTLIIVGDKDRSTKPSDSIMLWENIPGSVFCVLPDCAHGAHLEKPDLFNKIVGDFLIEHMKDR
;
A
#
# COMPACT_ATOMS: atom_id res chain seq x y z
N THR A 1 -11.23 -7.46 12.13
CA THR A 1 -11.27 -7.44 10.64
C THR A 1 -12.20 -6.37 10.09
N GLU A 2 -13.42 -6.18 10.61
CA GLU A 2 -14.34 -5.13 10.13
C GLU A 2 -13.73 -3.73 10.30
N ARG A 3 -13.19 -3.41 11.46
CA ARG A 3 -12.52 -2.13 11.74
C ARG A 3 -11.30 -1.86 10.85
N THR A 4 -10.61 -2.90 10.38
CA THR A 4 -9.43 -2.73 9.54
C THR A 4 -9.81 -2.23 8.15
N SER A 5 -10.85 -2.79 7.53
CA SER A 5 -11.32 -2.36 6.21
C SER A 5 -11.98 -0.96 6.21
N GLU A 6 -12.49 -0.51 7.36
CA GLU A 6 -13.02 0.85 7.50
C GLU A 6 -11.94 1.93 7.31
N THR A 7 -10.69 1.62 7.64
CA THR A 7 -9.56 2.57 7.49
C THR A 7 -8.99 2.61 6.08
N TRP A 8 -9.42 1.70 5.19
CA TRP A 8 -8.89 1.61 3.83
C TRP A 8 -9.42 2.68 2.88
N PHE A 9 -10.52 3.32 3.25
CA PHE A 9 -11.16 4.35 2.46
C PHE A 9 -11.32 5.64 3.26
N VAL A 10 -11.23 6.78 2.60
CA VAL A 10 -11.50 8.09 3.23
C VAL A 10 -12.93 8.13 3.77
N GLU A 11 -13.90 7.68 2.96
CA GLU A 11 -15.31 7.62 3.30
C GLU A 11 -15.68 6.43 4.21
N GLY A 12 -14.71 5.57 4.51
CA GLY A 12 -14.91 4.37 5.32
C GLY A 12 -15.98 3.45 4.73
N PRO A 13 -16.97 3.01 5.55
CA PRO A 13 -18.02 2.09 5.11
C PRO A 13 -18.94 2.61 4.01
N SER A 14 -18.96 3.92 3.74
CA SER A 14 -19.77 4.54 2.70
C SER A 14 -19.17 4.41 1.30
N HIS A 15 -17.91 4.02 1.20
CA HIS A 15 -17.25 3.86 -0.09
C HIS A 15 -17.83 2.67 -0.88
N PRO A 16 -18.11 2.82 -2.21
CA PRO A 16 -18.74 1.76 -3.02
C PRO A 16 -18.03 0.41 -2.99
N TYR A 17 -16.71 0.37 -2.85
CA TYR A 17 -15.94 -0.87 -2.78
C TYR A 17 -15.77 -1.45 -1.37
N TYR A 18 -16.24 -0.76 -0.33
CA TYR A 18 -16.15 -1.26 1.04
C TYR A 18 -16.82 -2.63 1.24
N PRO A 19 -18.04 -2.90 0.71
CA PRO A 19 -18.68 -4.21 0.86
C PRO A 19 -17.85 -5.36 0.28
N MET A 20 -17.19 -5.14 -0.85
CA MET A 20 -16.29 -6.12 -1.47
C MET A 20 -15.08 -6.44 -0.58
N CYS A 21 -14.43 -5.43 -0.05
CA CYS A 21 -13.27 -5.59 0.84
C CYS A 21 -13.67 -6.28 2.16
N ARG A 22 -14.83 -5.93 2.70
CA ARG A 22 -15.38 -6.57 3.91
C ARG A 22 -15.67 -8.04 3.66
N GLU A 23 -16.28 -8.39 2.53
CA GLU A 23 -16.59 -9.77 2.18
C GLU A 23 -15.33 -10.62 1.97
N ALA A 24 -14.32 -10.09 1.29
CA ALA A 24 -13.02 -10.75 1.15
C ALA A 24 -12.38 -11.06 2.51
N GLY A 25 -12.55 -10.18 3.50
CA GLY A 25 -12.04 -10.38 4.85
C GLY A 25 -12.80 -11.43 5.69
N ARG A 26 -14.03 -11.77 5.32
CA ARG A 26 -14.84 -12.75 6.10
C ARG A 26 -14.29 -14.17 6.03
N GLY A 27 -13.65 -14.54 4.94
CA GLY A 27 -13.01 -15.83 4.76
C GLY A 27 -11.70 -16.02 5.53
N ALA A 28 -11.21 -14.97 6.20
CA ALA A 28 -9.94 -15.02 6.91
C ALA A 28 -10.00 -15.96 8.13
N ASN A 29 -9.09 -16.93 8.17
CA ASN A 29 -8.95 -17.82 9.32
C ASN A 29 -8.28 -17.09 10.48
N LYS A 30 -8.96 -17.02 11.63
CA LYS A 30 -8.48 -16.31 12.82
C LYS A 30 -7.12 -16.81 13.31
N GLU A 31 -6.90 -18.11 13.31
CA GLU A 31 -5.63 -18.70 13.77
C GLU A 31 -4.48 -18.31 12.84
N SER A 32 -4.71 -18.36 11.52
CA SER A 32 -3.73 -17.93 10.52
C SER A 32 -3.41 -16.45 10.66
N CYS A 33 -4.41 -15.60 10.87
CA CYS A 33 -4.19 -14.17 11.11
C CYS A 33 -3.32 -13.93 12.36
N ILE A 34 -3.58 -14.65 13.46
CA ILE A 34 -2.78 -14.53 14.68
C ILE A 34 -1.32 -14.99 14.42
N LYS A 35 -1.13 -16.09 13.69
CA LYS A 35 0.22 -16.59 13.36
C LYS A 35 0.99 -15.57 12.52
N VAL A 36 0.36 -14.98 11.50
CA VAL A 36 0.97 -13.93 10.68
C VAL A 36 1.33 -12.71 11.52
N MET A 37 0.42 -12.21 12.34
CA MET A 37 0.67 -11.06 13.20
C MET A 37 1.83 -11.31 14.18
N ARG A 38 1.93 -12.52 14.72
CA ARG A 38 3.06 -12.90 15.59
C ARG A 38 4.39 -12.99 14.82
N ALA A 39 4.36 -13.53 13.61
CA ALA A 39 5.54 -13.61 12.75
C ALA A 39 6.06 -12.23 12.33
N MET A 40 5.17 -11.25 12.19
CA MET A 40 5.54 -9.85 11.89
C MET A 40 6.16 -9.13 13.10
N GLN A 41 5.94 -9.63 14.33
CA GLN A 41 6.58 -9.06 15.52
C GLN A 41 8.08 -9.32 15.47
N GLY A 42 8.88 -8.28 15.51
CA GLY A 42 10.33 -8.37 15.43
C GLY A 42 10.91 -8.60 14.02
N TRP A 43 10.06 -8.69 12.98
CA TRP A 43 10.55 -8.67 11.61
C TRP A 43 10.77 -7.23 11.15
N SER A 44 11.93 -7.00 10.53
CA SER A 44 12.27 -5.74 9.85
C SER A 44 13.12 -6.03 8.63
N SER A 45 12.90 -5.27 7.57
CA SER A 45 13.78 -5.26 6.39
C SER A 45 14.51 -3.92 6.25
N LEU A 46 14.39 -3.04 7.24
CA LEU A 46 14.84 -1.66 7.13
C LEU A 46 16.34 -1.53 6.84
N ASP A 47 17.13 -2.38 7.48
CA ASP A 47 18.59 -2.48 7.31
C ASP A 47 19.02 -3.05 5.96
N ARG A 48 18.09 -3.63 5.20
CA ARG A 48 18.33 -4.26 3.89
C ARG A 48 17.70 -3.51 2.71
N LEU A 49 16.98 -2.42 2.95
CA LEU A 49 16.34 -1.64 1.89
C LEU A 49 17.35 -1.08 0.88
N SER A 50 18.55 -0.78 1.33
CA SER A 50 19.64 -0.29 0.46
C SER A 50 20.21 -1.36 -0.49
N GLU A 51 19.86 -2.63 -0.30
CA GLU A 51 20.23 -3.73 -1.21
C GLU A 51 19.29 -3.86 -2.42
N LEU A 52 18.17 -3.11 -2.43
CA LEU A 52 17.23 -3.11 -3.54
C LEU A 52 17.80 -2.31 -4.71
N ASP A 53 18.09 -3.00 -5.80
CA ASP A 53 18.61 -2.44 -7.05
C ASP A 53 17.58 -2.40 -8.19
N LEU A 54 16.34 -2.83 -7.91
CA LEU A 54 15.25 -2.83 -8.87
C LEU A 54 14.58 -1.45 -8.93
N PRO A 55 14.12 -1.01 -10.12
CA PRO A 55 13.25 0.16 -10.23
C PRO A 55 12.07 0.04 -9.28
N THR A 56 11.94 0.98 -8.36
CA THR A 56 10.94 0.92 -7.28
C THR A 56 10.09 2.18 -7.28
N LEU A 57 8.78 1.98 -7.38
CA LEU A 57 7.78 3.05 -7.21
C LEU A 57 7.03 2.82 -5.89
N ILE A 58 7.08 3.82 -5.02
CA ILE A 58 6.38 3.84 -3.74
C ILE A 58 5.17 4.76 -3.87
N ILE A 59 3.97 4.23 -3.61
CA ILE A 59 2.72 4.99 -3.68
C ILE A 59 1.99 4.89 -2.35
N VAL A 60 1.47 6.01 -1.88
CA VAL A 60 0.66 6.09 -0.66
C VAL A 60 -0.45 7.13 -0.81
N GLY A 61 -1.60 6.89 -0.19
CA GLY A 61 -2.63 7.91 -0.05
C GLY A 61 -2.29 8.92 1.06
N ASP A 62 -2.55 10.20 0.85
CA ASP A 62 -2.28 11.27 1.83
C ASP A 62 -3.08 11.11 3.15
N LYS A 63 -4.18 10.36 3.09
CA LYS A 63 -5.06 10.05 4.23
C LYS A 63 -4.96 8.59 4.71
N ASP A 64 -3.91 7.87 4.31
CA ASP A 64 -3.70 6.49 4.78
C ASP A 64 -3.44 6.48 6.30
N ARG A 65 -4.32 5.76 7.00
CA ARG A 65 -4.28 5.58 8.46
C ARG A 65 -3.79 4.19 8.87
N SER A 66 -3.64 3.28 7.90
CA SER A 66 -3.17 1.92 8.12
C SER A 66 -1.65 1.84 8.04
N THR A 67 -1.08 2.35 6.94
CA THR A 67 0.34 2.58 6.74
C THR A 67 0.51 4.04 6.37
N LYS A 68 1.04 4.81 7.31
CA LYS A 68 1.08 6.28 7.18
C LYS A 68 2.04 6.72 6.06
N PRO A 69 1.81 7.89 5.46
CA PRO A 69 2.78 8.48 4.53
C PRO A 69 4.21 8.55 5.06
N SER A 70 4.38 8.75 6.37
CA SER A 70 5.70 8.72 7.04
C SER A 70 6.44 7.39 6.88
N ASP A 71 5.70 6.26 6.87
CA ASP A 71 6.29 4.93 6.71
C ASP A 71 6.79 4.75 5.27
N SER A 72 6.03 5.29 4.31
CA SER A 72 6.41 5.28 2.88
C SER A 72 7.58 6.23 2.58
N ILE A 73 7.68 7.37 3.27
CA ILE A 73 8.84 8.27 3.21
C ILE A 73 10.10 7.53 3.68
N MET A 74 10.00 6.78 4.77
CA MET A 74 11.12 5.98 5.27
C MET A 74 11.60 4.94 4.23
N LEU A 75 10.68 4.30 3.49
CA LEU A 75 11.05 3.42 2.38
C LEU A 75 11.78 4.19 1.28
N TRP A 76 11.24 5.34 0.88
CA TRP A 76 11.82 6.17 -0.17
C TRP A 76 13.22 6.68 0.18
N GLU A 77 13.45 7.08 1.42
CA GLU A 77 14.77 7.53 1.89
C GLU A 77 15.81 6.42 1.94
N ASN A 78 15.39 5.16 2.09
CA ASN A 78 16.30 4.01 2.27
C ASN A 78 16.41 3.08 1.04
N ILE A 79 15.59 3.25 0.01
CA ILE A 79 15.68 2.50 -1.26
C ILE A 79 16.33 3.40 -2.31
N PRO A 80 17.58 3.12 -2.73
CA PRO A 80 18.29 3.97 -3.70
C PRO A 80 17.55 4.05 -5.03
N GLY A 81 17.39 5.25 -5.57
CA GLY A 81 16.76 5.46 -6.88
C GLY A 81 15.25 5.22 -6.92
N SER A 82 14.61 4.96 -5.78
CA SER A 82 13.15 4.82 -5.73
C SER A 82 12.43 6.13 -6.05
N VAL A 83 11.26 6.02 -6.65
CA VAL A 83 10.34 7.14 -6.94
C VAL A 83 9.22 7.14 -5.92
N PHE A 84 8.87 8.31 -5.40
CA PHE A 84 7.83 8.45 -4.39
C PHE A 84 6.65 9.27 -4.91
N CYS A 85 5.43 8.76 -4.72
CA CYS A 85 4.19 9.40 -5.12
C CYS A 85 3.15 9.35 -4.00
N VAL A 86 2.64 10.52 -3.65
CA VAL A 86 1.50 10.66 -2.72
C VAL A 86 0.25 10.95 -3.53
N LEU A 87 -0.75 10.08 -3.43
CA LEU A 87 -2.04 10.27 -4.07
C LEU A 87 -2.95 11.14 -3.19
N PRO A 88 -3.49 12.24 -3.74
CA PRO A 88 -4.31 13.16 -2.96
C PRO A 88 -5.70 12.58 -2.69
N ASP A 89 -6.21 12.87 -1.49
CA ASP A 89 -7.58 12.60 -1.08
C ASP A 89 -7.96 11.11 -1.20
N CYS A 90 -7.05 10.23 -0.77
CA CYS A 90 -7.30 8.81 -0.66
C CYS A 90 -6.56 8.18 0.52
N ALA A 91 -7.07 7.05 0.99
CA ALA A 91 -6.54 6.31 2.11
C ALA A 91 -5.74 5.07 1.65
N HIS A 92 -5.79 3.98 2.40
CA HIS A 92 -5.05 2.75 2.13
C HIS A 92 -5.49 2.04 0.84
N GLY A 93 -6.75 2.16 0.47
CA GLY A 93 -7.32 1.63 -0.76
C GLY A 93 -7.11 2.54 -1.98
N ALA A 94 -6.00 3.24 -2.09
CA ALA A 94 -5.74 4.27 -3.10
C ALA A 94 -6.04 3.82 -4.54
N HIS A 95 -5.75 2.57 -4.90
CA HIS A 95 -6.06 1.97 -6.20
C HIS A 95 -7.57 1.78 -6.45
N LEU A 96 -8.39 1.71 -5.40
CA LEU A 96 -9.85 1.63 -5.48
C LEU A 96 -10.50 3.01 -5.40
N GLU A 97 -9.91 3.94 -4.66
CA GLU A 97 -10.43 5.30 -4.50
C GLU A 97 -10.09 6.20 -5.68
N LYS A 98 -8.91 6.02 -6.29
CA LYS A 98 -8.40 6.83 -7.41
C LYS A 98 -7.86 5.94 -8.54
N PRO A 99 -8.67 5.02 -9.11
CA PRO A 99 -8.18 4.01 -10.04
C PRO A 99 -7.50 4.59 -11.28
N ASP A 100 -8.07 5.63 -11.87
CA ASP A 100 -7.52 6.23 -13.09
C ASP A 100 -6.14 6.85 -12.83
N LEU A 101 -6.01 7.60 -11.74
CA LEU A 101 -4.75 8.23 -11.35
C LEU A 101 -3.71 7.19 -10.95
N PHE A 102 -4.11 6.21 -10.14
CA PHE A 102 -3.24 5.11 -9.72
C PHE A 102 -2.72 4.32 -10.93
N ASN A 103 -3.61 3.89 -11.82
CA ASN A 103 -3.26 3.12 -13.00
C ASN A 103 -2.38 3.91 -13.96
N LYS A 104 -2.62 5.22 -14.11
CA LYS A 104 -1.78 6.06 -14.96
C LYS A 104 -0.35 6.12 -14.41
N ILE A 105 -0.17 6.39 -13.13
CA ILE A 105 1.15 6.52 -12.50
C ILE A 105 1.92 5.20 -12.59
N VAL A 106 1.26 4.09 -12.22
CA VAL A 106 1.86 2.76 -12.30
C VAL A 106 2.19 2.38 -13.73
N GLY A 107 1.26 2.63 -14.66
CA GLY A 107 1.46 2.34 -16.09
C GLY A 107 2.63 3.11 -16.70
N ASP A 108 2.70 4.41 -16.45
CA ASP A 108 3.79 5.26 -16.93
C ASP A 108 5.15 4.76 -16.38
N PHE A 109 5.22 4.48 -15.08
CA PHE A 109 6.43 3.95 -14.43
C PHE A 109 6.87 2.61 -15.03
N LEU A 110 5.94 1.67 -15.23
CA LEU A 110 6.25 0.37 -15.82
C LEU A 110 6.73 0.50 -17.28
N ILE A 111 6.07 1.35 -18.08
CA ILE A 111 6.45 1.57 -19.48
C ILE A 111 7.85 2.18 -19.57
N GLU A 112 8.19 3.11 -18.70
CA GLU A 112 9.53 3.72 -18.66
C GLU A 112 10.62 2.69 -18.38
N HIS A 113 10.40 1.83 -17.39
CA HIS A 113 11.41 0.86 -16.93
C HIS A 113 11.40 -0.48 -17.69
N MET A 114 10.40 -0.74 -18.53
CA MET A 114 10.37 -1.89 -19.44
C MET A 114 11.16 -1.68 -20.73
N LYS A 115 11.51 -0.44 -21.06
CA LYS A 115 12.25 -0.11 -22.30
C LYS A 115 13.73 -0.48 -22.22
N ASP A 116 14.24 -0.71 -21.03
CA ASP A 116 15.66 -0.96 -20.78
C ASP A 116 15.99 -2.46 -20.58
N ARG A 117 15.04 -3.35 -21.00
CA ARG A 117 15.25 -4.82 -20.89
C ARG A 117 15.19 -5.50 -22.24
#